data_ba71a5ecbb1ab3841daf35a1e8863887
#
_entry.id   ba71a5ecbb1ab3841daf35a1e8863887
#
_cell.length_a   1.000
_cell.length_b   1.000
_cell.length_c   1.000
_cell.angle_alpha   90.00
_cell.angle_beta   90.00
_cell.angle_gamma   90.00
#
_symmetry.space_group_name_H-M   'P 1'
#
loop_
_entity.id
_entity.type
_entity.pdbx_description
1 polymer ?
#
loop_
_entity_poly.entity_id
_entity_poly.type
_entity_poly.pdbx_seq_one_letter_code
_entity_poly.pdbx_strand_id
1 'polypeptide(L)'
;MTRRLMIIVAAMFSAHFFNCAHSAELITLRYGQNAASAASLSSLPLAVAERKGFFVREGINLEVVPIPGGTDRIVAALDKGEIDAGKNATPYLIQAVLKGSDAVAIVAQTLNPVYSLIVRPEIRNFADLKGRLLGLSTPGDTITLSSVRLLMHKGLKTADFKSKPVVGTNARFECLKSAECAAVPMGQPEDLSAIKQGYPRLGYTYEAGADLIFNVDMTRRAWGEKNKDALVRFVRAFAATYEFMNNPKNRAEVASIVKDSLKVSEEIAGEIFAPYMEPEKNVLPKRGELNPTAFNQVLKLMGEAGVIPTPIPTAERFLDPQYLQAAGIR
;
A
#
# COMPACT_ATOMS: atom_id res chain seq x y z
N MET A 1 -53.26 78.93 -8.39
CA MET A 1 -52.66 78.17 -7.29
C MET A 1 -52.40 76.78 -7.74
N THR A 2 -51.17 76.48 -8.22
CA THR A 2 -50.81 75.19 -8.80
C THR A 2 -49.65 74.57 -7.96
N ARG A 3 -49.94 73.50 -7.23
CA ARG A 3 -48.94 72.72 -6.44
C ARG A 3 -48.23 71.79 -7.40
N ARG A 4 -46.92 71.98 -7.55
CA ARG A 4 -45.99 71.04 -8.22
C ARG A 4 -45.63 69.93 -7.28
N LEU A 5 -45.92 68.70 -7.65
CA LEU A 5 -45.53 67.47 -6.96
C LEU A 5 -44.14 67.04 -7.45
N MET A 6 -43.18 67.01 -6.57
CA MET A 6 -41.79 66.62 -6.89
C MET A 6 -41.66 65.11 -6.57
N ILE A 7 -41.49 64.27 -7.58
CA ILE A 7 -41.24 62.83 -7.47
C ILE A 7 -39.74 62.64 -7.37
N ILE A 8 -39.26 62.16 -6.19
CA ILE A 8 -37.90 61.74 -6.00
C ILE A 8 -37.79 60.27 -6.36
N VAL A 9 -37.11 59.95 -7.47
CA VAL A 9 -36.75 58.58 -7.87
C VAL A 9 -35.46 58.20 -7.14
N ALA A 10 -35.55 57.35 -6.13
CA ALA A 10 -34.41 56.71 -5.48
C ALA A 10 -33.92 55.52 -6.33
N ALA A 11 -32.82 55.71 -7.02
CA ALA A 11 -32.16 54.62 -7.71
C ALA A 11 -31.39 53.73 -6.71
N MET A 12 -31.95 52.55 -6.40
CA MET A 12 -31.24 51.51 -5.65
C MET A 12 -30.16 50.88 -6.54
N PHE A 13 -28.93 51.22 -6.30
CA PHE A 13 -27.75 50.54 -6.87
C PHE A 13 -27.56 49.22 -6.13
N SER A 14 -28.10 48.10 -6.65
CA SER A 14 -27.77 46.76 -6.15
C SER A 14 -26.35 46.41 -6.59
N ALA A 15 -25.40 46.55 -5.69
CA ALA A 15 -24.06 46.05 -5.87
C ALA A 15 -24.09 44.51 -5.79
N HIS A 16 -24.10 43.85 -6.94
CA HIS A 16 -23.87 42.42 -7.05
C HIS A 16 -22.37 42.19 -6.80
N PHE A 17 -22.03 41.77 -5.58
CA PHE A 17 -20.72 41.18 -5.32
C PHE A 17 -20.66 39.83 -6.06
N PHE A 18 -20.09 39.84 -7.26
CA PHE A 18 -19.61 38.63 -7.89
C PHE A 18 -18.50 38.06 -7.00
N ASN A 19 -18.85 37.13 -6.12
CA ASN A 19 -17.89 36.24 -5.47
C ASN A 19 -17.28 35.39 -6.59
N CYS A 20 -16.22 35.86 -7.24
CA CYS A 20 -15.31 35.02 -7.99
C CYS A 20 -14.70 34.04 -6.99
N ALA A 21 -15.34 32.89 -6.80
CA ALA A 21 -14.64 31.75 -6.23
C ALA A 21 -13.47 31.45 -7.17
N HIS A 22 -12.30 31.96 -6.83
CA HIS A 22 -11.04 31.51 -7.43
C HIS A 22 -10.99 30.01 -7.13
N SER A 23 -11.29 29.19 -8.11
CA SER A 23 -10.94 27.79 -8.08
C SER A 23 -9.41 27.79 -7.94
N ALA A 24 -8.93 27.54 -6.71
CA ALA A 24 -7.51 27.41 -6.48
C ALA A 24 -6.98 26.33 -7.44
N GLU A 25 -6.00 26.70 -8.23
CA GLU A 25 -5.37 25.77 -9.19
C GLU A 25 -4.83 24.57 -8.40
N LEU A 26 -5.22 23.36 -8.84
CA LEU A 26 -4.80 22.13 -8.19
C LEU A 26 -3.29 21.91 -8.43
N ILE A 27 -2.58 21.54 -7.38
CA ILE A 27 -1.19 21.12 -7.51
C ILE A 27 -1.14 19.75 -8.17
N THR A 28 -0.54 19.65 -9.36
CA THR A 28 -0.35 18.35 -10.03
C THR A 28 0.81 17.60 -9.37
N LEU A 29 0.55 16.35 -8.96
CA LEU A 29 1.54 15.43 -8.40
C LEU A 29 1.51 14.13 -9.20
N ARG A 30 2.65 13.79 -9.83
CA ARG A 30 2.82 12.56 -10.61
C ARG A 30 3.11 11.40 -9.66
N TYR A 31 2.19 10.45 -9.61
CA TYR A 31 2.24 9.32 -8.68
C TYR A 31 2.52 8.02 -9.41
N GLY A 32 3.69 7.43 -9.17
CA GLY A 32 4.09 6.17 -9.78
C GLY A 32 3.43 4.95 -9.14
N GLN A 33 2.82 4.13 -9.97
CA GLN A 33 2.24 2.86 -9.57
C GLN A 33 2.71 1.74 -10.49
N ASN A 34 3.07 0.58 -9.92
CA ASN A 34 3.39 -0.58 -10.74
C ASN A 34 2.14 -1.02 -11.52
N ALA A 35 2.26 -1.08 -12.85
CA ALA A 35 1.13 -1.39 -13.73
C ALA A 35 0.51 -2.77 -13.44
N ALA A 36 1.32 -3.77 -13.06
CA ALA A 36 0.83 -5.11 -12.72
C ALA A 36 0.04 -5.17 -11.40
N SER A 37 0.22 -4.18 -10.50
CA SER A 37 -0.51 -4.12 -9.23
C SER A 37 -1.69 -3.15 -9.24
N ALA A 38 -1.95 -2.46 -10.34
CA ALA A 38 -3.04 -1.48 -10.44
C ALA A 38 -4.42 -2.12 -10.16
N ALA A 39 -4.64 -3.35 -10.63
CA ALA A 39 -5.85 -4.11 -10.39
C ALA A 39 -5.70 -5.13 -9.25
N SER A 40 -4.95 -4.80 -8.21
CA SER A 40 -4.77 -5.65 -7.03
C SER A 40 -5.27 -4.97 -5.77
N LEU A 41 -5.56 -5.76 -4.74
CA LEU A 41 -6.01 -5.24 -3.45
C LEU A 41 -4.98 -4.30 -2.78
N SER A 42 -3.70 -4.43 -3.13
CA SER A 42 -2.67 -3.50 -2.64
C SER A 42 -2.87 -2.07 -3.12
N SER A 43 -3.66 -1.83 -4.17
CA SER A 43 -4.00 -0.50 -4.68
C SER A 43 -5.29 0.08 -4.10
N LEU A 44 -5.94 -0.64 -3.20
CA LEU A 44 -7.21 -0.24 -2.61
C LEU A 44 -7.18 1.16 -1.95
N PRO A 45 -6.14 1.56 -1.15
CA PRO A 45 -6.12 2.91 -0.59
C PRO A 45 -6.16 4.00 -1.66
N LEU A 46 -5.45 3.83 -2.78
CA LEU A 46 -5.49 4.77 -3.89
C LEU A 46 -6.88 4.81 -4.54
N ALA A 47 -7.47 3.65 -4.84
CA ALA A 47 -8.80 3.56 -5.44
C ALA A 47 -9.88 4.20 -4.56
N VAL A 48 -9.80 4.05 -3.24
CA VAL A 48 -10.68 4.71 -2.28
C VAL A 48 -10.45 6.22 -2.29
N ALA A 49 -9.19 6.67 -2.25
CA ALA A 49 -8.86 8.09 -2.27
C ALA A 49 -9.39 8.79 -3.52
N GLU A 50 -9.23 8.18 -4.69
CA GLU A 50 -9.73 8.68 -5.97
C GLU A 50 -11.27 8.70 -5.99
N ARG A 51 -11.93 7.58 -5.66
CA ARG A 51 -13.40 7.48 -5.65
C ARG A 51 -14.03 8.48 -4.70
N LYS A 52 -13.40 8.76 -3.56
CA LYS A 52 -13.89 9.71 -2.55
C LYS A 52 -13.44 11.15 -2.81
N GLY A 53 -12.57 11.41 -3.79
CA GLY A 53 -12.04 12.73 -4.11
C GLY A 53 -11.18 13.33 -2.99
N PHE A 54 -10.48 12.51 -2.20
CA PHE A 54 -9.69 13.03 -1.07
C PHE A 54 -8.53 13.90 -1.54
N PHE A 55 -7.87 13.57 -2.65
CA PHE A 55 -6.80 14.39 -3.22
C PHE A 55 -7.33 15.75 -3.70
N VAL A 56 -8.44 15.78 -4.42
CA VAL A 56 -9.05 17.02 -4.93
C VAL A 56 -9.46 17.93 -3.77
N ARG A 57 -9.99 17.38 -2.66
CA ARG A 57 -10.32 18.16 -1.45
C ARG A 57 -9.09 18.81 -0.79
N GLU A 58 -7.93 18.17 -0.91
CA GLU A 58 -6.66 18.74 -0.45
C GLU A 58 -6.00 19.63 -1.51
N GLY A 59 -6.65 19.92 -2.63
CA GLY A 59 -6.11 20.77 -3.68
C GLY A 59 -5.04 20.08 -4.53
N ILE A 60 -5.07 18.75 -4.65
CA ILE A 60 -4.15 17.96 -5.46
C ILE A 60 -4.89 17.37 -6.67
N ASN A 61 -4.30 17.55 -7.84
CA ASN A 61 -4.55 16.74 -9.03
C ASN A 61 -3.53 15.60 -9.05
N LEU A 62 -3.94 14.39 -8.65
CA LEU A 62 -3.06 13.22 -8.65
C LEU A 62 -3.04 12.59 -10.03
N GLU A 63 -1.91 12.70 -10.72
CA GLU A 63 -1.67 12.05 -12.01
C GLU A 63 -1.03 10.68 -11.77
N VAL A 64 -1.81 9.60 -11.90
CA VAL A 64 -1.29 8.24 -11.73
C VAL A 64 -0.52 7.80 -12.97
N VAL A 65 0.78 7.59 -12.81
CA VAL A 65 1.71 7.16 -13.86
C VAL A 65 1.94 5.65 -13.74
N PRO A 66 1.44 4.85 -14.69
CA PRO A 66 1.69 3.41 -14.68
C PRO A 66 3.15 3.11 -15.07
N ILE A 67 3.88 2.49 -14.16
CA ILE A 67 5.28 2.10 -14.38
C ILE A 67 5.33 0.61 -14.77
N PRO A 68 5.74 0.29 -15.98
CA PRO A 68 5.88 -1.10 -16.43
C PRO A 68 7.12 -1.78 -15.83
N GLY A 69 7.07 -3.11 -15.69
CA GLY A 69 8.18 -3.92 -15.21
C GLY A 69 8.09 -4.24 -13.72
N GLY A 70 9.23 -4.52 -13.09
CA GLY A 70 9.33 -4.91 -11.69
C GLY A 70 9.15 -3.74 -10.72
N THR A 71 9.01 -4.07 -9.45
CA THR A 71 8.83 -3.10 -8.36
C THR A 71 10.04 -2.16 -8.20
N ASP A 72 11.24 -2.59 -8.58
CA ASP A 72 12.46 -1.79 -8.64
C ASP A 72 12.36 -0.57 -9.58
N ARG A 73 11.51 -0.64 -10.61
CA ARG A 73 11.32 0.43 -11.59
C ARG A 73 10.68 1.69 -11.00
N ILE A 74 9.89 1.56 -9.93
CA ILE A 74 9.28 2.72 -9.27
C ILE A 74 10.36 3.64 -8.67
N VAL A 75 11.36 3.08 -7.98
CA VAL A 75 12.46 3.90 -7.43
C VAL A 75 13.29 4.51 -8.55
N ALA A 76 13.57 3.75 -9.60
CA ALA A 76 14.31 4.26 -10.75
C ALA A 76 13.59 5.43 -11.45
N ALA A 77 12.26 5.37 -11.60
CA ALA A 77 11.46 6.47 -12.14
C ALA A 77 11.46 7.69 -11.21
N LEU A 78 11.42 7.45 -9.89
CA LEU A 78 11.52 8.51 -8.89
C LEU A 78 12.88 9.21 -8.96
N ASP A 79 13.99 8.46 -8.99
CA ASP A 79 15.35 9.00 -9.05
C ASP A 79 15.58 9.83 -10.32
N LYS A 80 14.98 9.45 -11.45
CA LYS A 80 15.02 10.19 -12.71
C LYS A 80 14.11 11.43 -12.74
N GLY A 81 13.20 11.58 -11.75
CA GLY A 81 12.20 12.65 -11.74
C GLY A 81 11.06 12.46 -12.75
N GLU A 82 10.85 11.25 -13.22
CA GLU A 82 9.69 10.88 -14.05
C GLU A 82 8.39 10.92 -13.25
N ILE A 83 8.48 10.66 -11.93
CA ILE A 83 7.41 10.75 -10.94
C ILE A 83 7.87 11.58 -9.74
N ASP A 84 6.92 12.09 -8.96
CA ASP A 84 7.17 12.93 -7.78
C ASP A 84 7.01 12.14 -6.48
N ALA A 85 6.07 11.21 -6.46
CA ALA A 85 5.87 10.23 -5.40
C ALA A 85 5.48 8.88 -5.99
N GLY A 86 5.52 7.81 -5.22
CA GLY A 86 5.08 6.51 -5.70
C GLY A 86 5.06 5.45 -4.61
N LYS A 87 4.25 4.41 -4.84
CA LYS A 87 4.14 3.28 -3.91
C LYS A 87 5.16 2.20 -4.22
N ASN A 88 5.80 1.69 -3.17
CA ASN A 88 6.68 0.54 -3.31
C ASN A 88 6.62 -0.36 -2.06
N ALA A 89 7.06 -1.62 -2.25
CA ALA A 89 7.33 -2.47 -1.10
C ALA A 89 8.61 -1.99 -0.39
N THR A 90 8.54 -1.95 0.93
CA THR A 90 9.59 -1.40 1.80
C THR A 90 11.00 -1.94 1.51
N PRO A 91 11.22 -3.25 1.24
CA PRO A 91 12.55 -3.75 0.93
C PRO A 91 13.18 -3.14 -0.32
N TYR A 92 12.40 -2.77 -1.33
CA TYR A 92 12.96 -2.15 -2.54
C TYR A 92 13.39 -0.71 -2.30
N LEU A 93 12.66 0.05 -1.46
CA LEU A 93 13.14 1.35 -0.97
C LEU A 93 14.47 1.19 -0.24
N ILE A 94 14.53 0.27 0.72
CA ILE A 94 15.74 0.02 1.52
C ILE A 94 16.93 -0.29 0.62
N GLN A 95 16.78 -1.23 -0.30
CA GLN A 95 17.86 -1.62 -1.22
C GLN A 95 18.30 -0.48 -2.13
N ALA A 96 17.37 0.35 -2.62
CA ALA A 96 17.69 1.50 -3.46
C ALA A 96 18.44 2.58 -2.68
N VAL A 97 18.01 2.91 -1.47
CA VAL A 97 18.70 3.89 -0.60
C VAL A 97 20.11 3.42 -0.22
N LEU A 98 20.28 2.11 0.01
CA LEU A 98 21.61 1.55 0.27
C LEU A 98 22.53 1.62 -0.96
N LYS A 99 21.96 1.69 -2.17
CA LYS A 99 22.69 1.89 -3.43
C LYS A 99 22.86 3.36 -3.83
N GLY A 100 22.39 4.30 -2.99
CA GLY A 100 22.59 5.74 -3.19
C GLY A 100 21.39 6.52 -3.68
N SER A 101 20.19 5.92 -3.74
CA SER A 101 18.94 6.67 -4.02
C SER A 101 18.66 7.67 -2.90
N ASP A 102 18.10 8.84 -3.28
CA ASP A 102 17.63 9.89 -2.37
C ASP A 102 16.18 9.67 -1.89
N ALA A 103 15.60 8.50 -2.19
CA ALA A 103 14.23 8.17 -1.84
C ALA A 103 14.04 7.99 -0.33
N VAL A 104 12.89 8.45 0.17
CA VAL A 104 12.47 8.28 1.58
C VAL A 104 11.00 7.93 1.65
N ALA A 105 10.60 7.13 2.63
CA ALA A 105 9.21 6.84 2.93
C ALA A 105 8.56 8.04 3.63
N ILE A 106 7.36 8.40 3.19
CA ILE A 106 6.57 9.52 3.71
C ILE A 106 5.21 9.09 4.27
N VAL A 107 4.67 7.94 3.84
CA VAL A 107 3.40 7.36 4.31
C VAL A 107 3.55 5.85 4.37
N ALA A 108 3.07 5.21 5.45
CA ALA A 108 2.86 3.77 5.46
C ALA A 108 1.55 3.45 4.74
N GLN A 109 1.59 2.54 3.76
CA GLN A 109 0.40 2.16 2.99
C GLN A 109 -0.27 0.89 3.48
N THR A 110 0.52 -0.13 3.72
CA THR A 110 0.06 -1.41 4.25
C THR A 110 1.09 -1.89 5.25
N LEU A 111 0.62 -2.31 6.40
CA LEU A 111 1.47 -2.79 7.49
C LEU A 111 1.75 -4.28 7.30
N ASN A 112 0.83 -5.14 7.68
CA ASN A 112 0.99 -6.57 7.49
C ASN A 112 0.45 -7.03 6.13
N PRO A 113 1.24 -7.79 5.35
CA PRO A 113 0.75 -8.33 4.09
C PRO A 113 -0.27 -9.45 4.34
N VAL A 114 -1.34 -9.45 3.53
CA VAL A 114 -2.37 -10.50 3.57
C VAL A 114 -2.11 -11.48 2.43
N TYR A 115 -1.17 -12.41 2.66
CA TYR A 115 -0.93 -13.53 1.75
C TYR A 115 -1.40 -14.82 2.39
N SER A 116 -2.04 -15.67 1.60
CA SER A 116 -2.41 -17.04 1.99
C SER A 116 -1.26 -17.98 1.66
N LEU A 117 -0.81 -18.77 2.60
CA LEU A 117 0.06 -19.90 2.31
C LEU A 117 -0.81 -21.03 1.78
N ILE A 118 -0.89 -21.16 0.47
CA ILE A 118 -1.64 -22.21 -0.23
C ILE A 118 -0.74 -23.42 -0.40
N VAL A 119 -1.29 -24.59 -0.13
CA VAL A 119 -0.54 -25.86 -0.14
C VAL A 119 -1.20 -26.91 -0.99
N ARG A 120 -0.47 -27.97 -1.32
CA ARG A 120 -1.01 -29.14 -1.98
C ARG A 120 -1.97 -29.89 -1.06
N PRO A 121 -2.97 -30.62 -1.58
CA PRO A 121 -4.02 -31.26 -0.79
C PRO A 121 -3.53 -32.27 0.26
N GLU A 122 -2.36 -32.88 0.04
CA GLU A 122 -1.77 -33.82 0.99
C GLU A 122 -1.08 -33.16 2.18
N ILE A 123 -0.81 -31.84 2.13
CA ILE A 123 -0.24 -31.06 3.23
C ILE A 123 -1.39 -30.62 4.15
N ARG A 124 -1.40 -31.10 5.38
CA ARG A 124 -2.48 -30.85 6.33
C ARG A 124 -2.10 -29.93 7.48
N ASN A 125 -0.81 -29.81 7.74
CA ASN A 125 -0.25 -28.98 8.80
C ASN A 125 1.15 -28.49 8.45
N PHE A 126 1.68 -27.54 9.22
CA PHE A 126 2.99 -26.95 8.95
C PHE A 126 4.15 -27.95 9.03
N ALA A 127 4.05 -28.98 9.88
CA ALA A 127 5.10 -29.99 9.99
C ALA A 127 5.27 -30.82 8.71
N ASP A 128 4.21 -30.98 7.92
CA ASP A 128 4.25 -31.69 6.63
C ASP A 128 5.11 -30.96 5.56
N LEU A 129 5.48 -29.71 5.82
CA LEU A 129 6.37 -28.92 4.95
C LEU A 129 7.86 -29.26 5.17
N LYS A 130 8.23 -30.03 6.19
CA LYS A 130 9.62 -30.43 6.41
C LYS A 130 10.18 -31.22 5.23
N GLY A 131 11.36 -30.81 4.77
CA GLY A 131 12.02 -31.37 3.59
C GLY A 131 11.40 -30.98 2.23
N ARG A 132 10.29 -30.27 2.22
CA ARG A 132 9.58 -29.89 0.99
C ARG A 132 10.19 -28.64 0.34
N LEU A 133 9.92 -28.50 -0.96
CA LEU A 133 10.28 -27.32 -1.74
C LEU A 133 9.09 -26.33 -1.74
N LEU A 134 9.33 -25.10 -1.36
CA LEU A 134 8.38 -23.99 -1.36
C LEU A 134 8.71 -23.02 -2.49
N GLY A 135 7.69 -22.59 -3.23
CA GLY A 135 7.81 -21.55 -4.26
C GLY A 135 7.53 -20.18 -3.63
N LEU A 136 8.57 -19.49 -3.17
CA LEU A 136 8.45 -18.16 -2.57
C LEU A 136 8.67 -17.06 -3.64
N SER A 137 8.60 -15.79 -3.26
CA SER A 137 9.05 -14.69 -4.12
C SER A 137 10.58 -14.57 -4.08
N THR A 138 11.14 -13.47 -4.55
CA THR A 138 12.59 -13.24 -4.47
C THR A 138 13.07 -13.16 -3.02
N PRO A 139 14.31 -13.57 -2.72
CA PRO A 139 14.91 -13.32 -1.42
C PRO A 139 14.86 -11.82 -1.07
N GLY A 140 14.45 -11.49 0.15
CA GLY A 140 14.32 -10.10 0.60
C GLY A 140 13.07 -9.36 0.13
N ASP A 141 12.23 -9.96 -0.71
CA ASP A 141 10.86 -9.50 -0.94
C ASP A 141 10.01 -9.70 0.32
N THR A 142 9.12 -8.76 0.60
CA THR A 142 8.25 -8.84 1.80
C THR A 142 7.36 -10.07 1.79
N ILE A 143 6.98 -10.59 0.63
CA ILE A 143 6.20 -11.82 0.49
C ILE A 143 7.01 -13.00 1.03
N THR A 144 8.29 -13.11 0.63
CA THR A 144 9.20 -14.15 1.13
C THR A 144 9.46 -13.99 2.62
N LEU A 145 9.81 -12.76 3.05
CA LEU A 145 10.10 -12.48 4.47
C LEU A 145 8.91 -12.80 5.37
N SER A 146 7.69 -12.39 5.00
CA SER A 146 6.49 -12.67 5.78
C SER A 146 6.11 -14.14 5.77
N SER A 147 6.31 -14.84 4.64
CA SER A 147 6.06 -16.29 4.55
C SER A 147 7.02 -17.10 5.41
N VAL A 148 8.32 -16.81 5.33
CA VAL A 148 9.33 -17.45 6.18
C VAL A 148 9.03 -17.21 7.65
N ARG A 149 8.64 -15.97 7.99
CA ARG A 149 8.26 -15.62 9.34
C ARG A 149 7.02 -16.40 9.83
N LEU A 150 6.00 -16.57 9.00
CA LEU A 150 4.85 -17.42 9.32
C LEU A 150 5.32 -18.85 9.62
N LEU A 151 6.16 -19.43 8.77
CA LEU A 151 6.68 -20.77 8.96
C LEU A 151 7.45 -20.91 10.29
N MET A 152 8.30 -19.92 10.61
CA MET A 152 9.04 -19.89 11.88
C MET A 152 8.10 -19.75 13.10
N HIS A 153 7.09 -18.87 13.00
CA HIS A 153 6.06 -18.72 14.04
C HIS A 153 5.28 -20.02 14.30
N LYS A 154 5.08 -20.82 13.26
CA LYS A 154 4.43 -22.12 13.34
C LYS A 154 5.40 -23.28 13.66
N GLY A 155 6.62 -22.96 14.10
CA GLY A 155 7.59 -23.91 14.67
C GLY A 155 8.55 -24.57 13.68
N LEU A 156 8.59 -24.13 12.41
CA LEU A 156 9.62 -24.57 11.48
C LEU A 156 10.87 -23.69 11.60
N LYS A 157 12.03 -24.26 11.28
CA LYS A 157 13.28 -23.53 11.08
C LYS A 157 13.53 -23.35 9.58
N THR A 158 14.34 -22.38 9.19
CA THR A 158 14.72 -22.18 7.79
C THR A 158 15.42 -23.39 7.16
N ALA A 159 16.10 -24.20 7.96
CA ALA A 159 16.71 -25.46 7.54
C ALA A 159 15.70 -26.61 7.33
N ASP A 160 14.47 -26.46 7.81
CA ASP A 160 13.44 -27.53 7.73
C ASP A 160 12.81 -27.63 6.33
N PHE A 161 12.97 -26.65 5.47
CA PHE A 161 12.38 -26.62 4.13
C PHE A 161 13.36 -26.06 3.09
N LYS A 162 13.12 -26.38 1.82
CA LYS A 162 13.82 -25.78 0.69
C LYS A 162 12.94 -24.67 0.10
N SER A 163 13.53 -23.67 -0.51
CA SER A 163 12.81 -22.62 -1.23
C SER A 163 13.46 -22.30 -2.56
N LYS A 164 12.63 -21.91 -3.53
CA LYS A 164 13.09 -21.32 -4.78
C LYS A 164 12.32 -20.04 -5.09
N PRO A 165 12.93 -19.06 -5.78
CA PRO A 165 12.22 -17.87 -6.21
C PRO A 165 11.24 -18.22 -7.35
N VAL A 166 9.96 -17.83 -7.14
CA VAL A 166 8.90 -17.92 -8.15
C VAL A 166 8.15 -16.58 -8.14
N VAL A 167 8.46 -15.73 -9.11
CA VAL A 167 7.93 -14.37 -9.19
C VAL A 167 6.56 -14.37 -9.87
N GLY A 168 5.57 -13.74 -9.24
CA GLY A 168 4.20 -13.63 -9.72
C GLY A 168 3.27 -14.71 -9.16
N THR A 169 2.05 -14.29 -8.78
CA THR A 169 1.06 -15.18 -8.15
C THR A 169 0.68 -16.35 -9.06
N ASN A 170 0.46 -16.09 -10.36
CA ASN A 170 0.12 -17.14 -11.31
C ASN A 170 1.25 -18.17 -11.46
N ALA A 171 2.51 -17.72 -11.56
CA ALA A 171 3.66 -18.62 -11.66
C ALA A 171 3.80 -19.48 -10.38
N ARG A 172 3.55 -18.92 -9.20
CA ARG A 172 3.54 -19.68 -7.94
C ARG A 172 2.44 -20.73 -7.94
N PHE A 173 1.24 -20.39 -8.43
CA PHE A 173 0.16 -21.38 -8.53
C PHE A 173 0.47 -22.48 -9.53
N GLU A 174 1.08 -22.18 -10.68
CA GLU A 174 1.54 -23.22 -11.61
C GLU A 174 2.60 -24.14 -10.97
N CYS A 175 3.54 -23.59 -10.19
CA CYS A 175 4.51 -24.40 -9.43
C CYS A 175 3.82 -25.36 -8.44
N LEU A 176 2.72 -24.93 -7.82
CA LEU A 176 1.93 -25.79 -6.93
C LEU A 176 1.17 -26.88 -7.70
N LYS A 177 0.51 -26.53 -8.82
CA LYS A 177 -0.26 -27.46 -9.66
C LYS A 177 0.62 -28.53 -10.32
N SER A 178 1.82 -28.14 -10.76
CA SER A 178 2.78 -29.08 -11.36
C SER A 178 3.43 -30.03 -10.35
N ALA A 179 3.07 -29.91 -9.07
CA ALA A 179 3.66 -30.66 -7.97
C ALA A 179 5.16 -30.38 -7.72
N GLU A 180 5.73 -29.37 -8.35
CA GLU A 180 7.11 -28.96 -8.07
C GLU A 180 7.24 -28.28 -6.71
N CYS A 181 6.26 -27.42 -6.36
CA CYS A 181 6.18 -26.78 -5.05
C CYS A 181 5.13 -27.44 -4.17
N ALA A 182 5.43 -27.63 -2.87
CA ALA A 182 4.48 -28.12 -1.89
C ALA A 182 3.61 -26.99 -1.27
N ALA A 183 4.16 -25.77 -1.23
CA ALA A 183 3.46 -24.60 -0.72
C ALA A 183 3.92 -23.33 -1.47
N VAL A 184 2.99 -22.37 -1.61
CA VAL A 184 3.24 -21.06 -2.23
C VAL A 184 2.43 -19.97 -1.53
N PRO A 185 2.96 -18.74 -1.36
CA PRO A 185 2.18 -17.60 -0.93
C PRO A 185 1.36 -17.05 -2.11
N MET A 186 0.07 -16.82 -1.90
CA MET A 186 -0.84 -16.25 -2.89
C MET A 186 -1.57 -15.03 -2.34
N GLY A 187 -1.69 -13.99 -3.16
CA GLY A 187 -2.51 -12.81 -2.85
C GLY A 187 -3.98 -13.04 -3.19
N GLN A 188 -4.83 -12.08 -2.83
CA GLN A 188 -6.25 -12.08 -3.17
C GLN A 188 -6.49 -11.39 -4.53
N PRO A 189 -7.45 -11.86 -5.32
CA PRO A 189 -8.40 -12.94 -5.06
C PRO A 189 -7.94 -14.35 -5.50
N GLU A 190 -6.71 -14.49 -6.00
CA GLU A 190 -6.23 -15.73 -6.61
C GLU A 190 -6.15 -16.89 -5.59
N ASP A 191 -5.90 -16.60 -4.31
CA ASP A 191 -5.91 -17.61 -3.25
C ASP A 191 -7.29 -18.28 -3.09
N LEU A 192 -8.38 -17.50 -3.19
CA LEU A 192 -9.75 -18.04 -3.16
C LEU A 192 -10.02 -18.95 -4.37
N SER A 193 -9.49 -18.58 -5.54
CA SER A 193 -9.58 -19.41 -6.74
C SER A 193 -8.83 -20.73 -6.55
N ALA A 194 -7.66 -20.71 -5.90
CA ALA A 194 -6.91 -21.92 -5.61
C ALA A 194 -7.66 -22.83 -4.61
N ILE A 195 -8.27 -22.23 -3.57
CA ILE A 195 -9.08 -22.98 -2.59
C ILE A 195 -10.27 -23.67 -3.27
N LYS A 196 -10.99 -22.98 -4.17
CA LYS A 196 -12.09 -23.57 -4.95
C LYS A 196 -11.62 -24.72 -5.86
N GLN A 197 -10.34 -24.75 -6.24
CA GLN A 197 -9.73 -25.84 -7.00
C GLN A 197 -9.18 -26.98 -6.12
N GLY A 198 -9.42 -26.94 -4.81
CA GLY A 198 -9.02 -28.01 -3.87
C GLY A 198 -7.63 -27.85 -3.26
N TYR A 199 -6.99 -26.67 -3.40
CA TYR A 199 -5.71 -26.36 -2.75
C TYR A 199 -5.96 -25.62 -1.44
N PRO A 200 -5.77 -26.26 -0.27
CA PRO A 200 -6.15 -25.64 1.00
C PRO A 200 -5.19 -24.49 1.39
N ARG A 201 -5.74 -23.54 2.14
CA ARG A 201 -4.96 -22.54 2.87
C ARG A 201 -4.47 -23.12 4.18
N LEU A 202 -3.17 -23.08 4.42
CA LEU A 202 -2.56 -23.51 5.67
C LEU A 202 -2.53 -22.41 6.72
N GLY A 203 -2.44 -21.15 6.29
CA GLY A 203 -2.45 -19.99 7.17
C GLY A 203 -2.25 -18.68 6.37
N TYR A 204 -2.38 -17.57 7.07
CA TYR A 204 -2.09 -16.24 6.52
C TYR A 204 -0.78 -15.67 7.06
N THR A 205 -0.07 -14.90 6.24
CA THR A 205 1.21 -14.29 6.63
C THR A 205 1.11 -13.34 7.83
N TYR A 206 -0.02 -12.65 8.03
CA TYR A 206 -0.25 -11.79 9.19
C TYR A 206 -0.35 -12.56 10.51
N GLU A 207 -0.63 -13.86 10.52
CA GLU A 207 -0.69 -14.68 11.73
C GLU A 207 0.65 -14.78 12.47
N ALA A 208 1.75 -14.44 11.82
CA ALA A 208 3.07 -14.40 12.44
C ALA A 208 3.23 -13.27 13.49
N GLY A 209 2.21 -12.46 13.66
CA GLY A 209 2.07 -11.45 14.70
C GLY A 209 3.29 -10.54 14.84
N ALA A 210 3.44 -9.53 14.04
CA ALA A 210 4.34 -8.42 14.28
C ALA A 210 4.04 -7.27 13.37
N ASP A 211 4.35 -6.12 13.87
CA ASP A 211 4.26 -4.90 13.12
C ASP A 211 5.35 -4.89 12.06
N LEU A 212 4.94 -4.96 10.82
CA LEU A 212 5.77 -4.71 9.65
C LEU A 212 5.28 -3.44 8.96
N ILE A 213 6.06 -2.91 8.06
CA ILE A 213 5.59 -1.96 7.04
C ILE A 213 5.85 -2.62 5.70
N PHE A 214 4.77 -3.16 5.11
CA PHE A 214 4.83 -3.89 3.84
C PHE A 214 5.06 -2.96 2.67
N ASN A 215 4.20 -1.93 2.54
CA ASN A 215 4.29 -0.93 1.49
C ASN A 215 4.36 0.48 2.09
N VAL A 216 5.09 1.34 1.40
CA VAL A 216 5.19 2.77 1.70
C VAL A 216 4.94 3.61 0.45
N ASP A 217 4.44 4.83 0.64
CA ASP A 217 4.63 5.88 -0.34
C ASP A 217 5.96 6.56 -0.05
N MET A 218 6.66 6.87 -1.12
CA MET A 218 7.99 7.45 -1.09
C MET A 218 8.09 8.64 -2.04
N THR A 219 9.03 9.53 -1.73
CA THR A 219 9.44 10.65 -2.59
C THR A 219 10.95 10.78 -2.53
N ARG A 220 11.55 11.63 -3.38
CA ARG A 220 12.94 12.06 -3.22
C ARG A 220 13.01 13.13 -2.13
N ARG A 221 13.96 13.02 -1.22
CA ARG A 221 14.17 13.98 -0.12
C ARG A 221 14.35 15.41 -0.67
N ALA A 222 15.25 15.58 -1.63
CA ALA A 222 15.51 16.88 -2.24
C ALA A 222 14.30 17.48 -2.99
N TRP A 223 13.43 16.64 -3.56
CA TRP A 223 12.19 17.11 -4.18
C TRP A 223 11.15 17.49 -3.12
N GLY A 224 11.00 16.66 -2.09
CA GLY A 224 10.05 16.88 -1.02
C GLY A 224 10.31 18.15 -0.22
N GLU A 225 11.58 18.49 0.04
CA GLU A 225 11.96 19.76 0.70
C GLU A 225 11.49 20.98 -0.10
N LYS A 226 11.56 20.94 -1.43
CA LYS A 226 11.11 22.03 -2.30
C LYS A 226 9.58 22.07 -2.48
N ASN A 227 8.90 20.96 -2.26
CA ASN A 227 7.45 20.79 -2.50
C ASN A 227 6.70 20.38 -1.24
N LYS A 228 7.11 20.90 -0.08
CA LYS A 228 6.60 20.50 1.23
C LYS A 228 5.08 20.64 1.34
N ASP A 229 4.49 21.71 0.84
CA ASP A 229 3.04 21.93 0.88
C ASP A 229 2.29 20.84 0.10
N ALA A 230 2.77 20.48 -1.10
CA ALA A 230 2.18 19.41 -1.90
C ALA A 230 2.21 18.06 -1.18
N LEU A 231 3.34 17.73 -0.52
CA LEU A 231 3.45 16.48 0.24
C LEU A 231 2.61 16.47 1.52
N VAL A 232 2.48 17.58 2.22
CA VAL A 232 1.58 17.67 3.40
C VAL A 232 0.13 17.44 2.99
N ARG A 233 -0.32 18.02 1.87
CA ARG A 233 -1.66 17.80 1.30
C ARG A 233 -1.84 16.35 0.86
N PHE A 234 -0.85 15.76 0.18
CA PHE A 234 -0.84 14.36 -0.21
C PHE A 234 -0.99 13.42 0.98
N VAL A 235 -0.24 13.65 2.04
CA VAL A 235 -0.31 12.89 3.30
C VAL A 235 -1.68 13.02 3.96
N ARG A 236 -2.29 14.23 3.99
CA ARG A 236 -3.65 14.44 4.51
C ARG A 236 -4.70 13.67 3.73
N ALA A 237 -4.59 13.64 2.39
CA ALA A 237 -5.49 12.87 1.55
C ALA A 237 -5.44 11.36 1.89
N PHE A 238 -4.25 10.79 2.07
CA PHE A 238 -4.12 9.41 2.51
C PHE A 238 -4.61 9.19 3.94
N ALA A 239 -4.35 10.12 4.86
CA ALA A 239 -4.86 10.02 6.22
C ALA A 239 -6.40 9.97 6.25
N ALA A 240 -7.07 10.85 5.49
CA ALA A 240 -8.52 10.80 5.31
C ALA A 240 -9.00 9.48 4.68
N THR A 241 -8.20 8.93 3.77
CA THR A 241 -8.48 7.62 3.15
C THR A 241 -8.47 6.50 4.19
N TYR A 242 -7.44 6.44 5.04
CA TYR A 242 -7.35 5.42 6.08
C TYR A 242 -8.41 5.58 7.16
N GLU A 243 -8.70 6.81 7.59
CA GLU A 243 -9.81 7.09 8.50
C GLU A 243 -11.15 6.62 7.92
N PHE A 244 -11.37 6.84 6.61
CA PHE A 244 -12.56 6.36 5.93
C PHE A 244 -12.60 4.83 5.87
N MET A 245 -11.50 4.19 5.48
CA MET A 245 -11.41 2.73 5.34
C MET A 245 -11.52 2.02 6.70
N ASN A 246 -10.95 2.58 7.76
CA ASN A 246 -10.98 1.99 9.10
C ASN A 246 -12.32 2.20 9.82
N ASN A 247 -13.22 3.03 9.30
CA ASN A 247 -14.53 3.26 9.90
C ASN A 247 -15.50 2.11 9.56
N PRO A 248 -16.00 1.33 10.54
CA PRO A 248 -16.91 0.21 10.28
C PRO A 248 -18.19 0.61 9.51
N LYS A 249 -18.63 1.86 9.65
CA LYS A 249 -19.81 2.38 8.93
C LYS A 249 -19.60 2.43 7.41
N ASN A 250 -18.38 2.50 6.95
CA ASN A 250 -18.02 2.59 5.53
C ASN A 250 -17.72 1.22 4.90
N ARG A 251 -17.80 0.13 5.69
CA ARG A 251 -17.41 -1.23 5.25
C ARG A 251 -18.08 -1.64 3.92
N ALA A 252 -19.38 -1.42 3.80
CA ALA A 252 -20.12 -1.77 2.58
C ALA A 252 -19.66 -0.95 1.37
N GLU A 253 -19.40 0.35 1.55
CA GLU A 253 -18.92 1.22 0.48
C GLU A 253 -17.50 0.83 0.05
N VAL A 254 -16.60 0.55 0.99
CA VAL A 254 -15.25 0.08 0.67
C VAL A 254 -15.29 -1.27 -0.05
N ALA A 255 -16.13 -2.21 0.38
CA ALA A 255 -16.33 -3.49 -0.30
C ALA A 255 -16.85 -3.30 -1.74
N SER A 256 -17.73 -2.33 -1.98
CA SER A 256 -18.17 -1.97 -3.33
C SER A 256 -17.01 -1.44 -4.18
N ILE A 257 -16.12 -0.62 -3.63
CA ILE A 257 -14.92 -0.15 -4.33
C ILE A 257 -14.00 -1.32 -4.67
N VAL A 258 -13.80 -2.28 -3.75
CA VAL A 258 -13.05 -3.52 -4.00
C VAL A 258 -13.66 -4.31 -5.16
N LYS A 259 -14.97 -4.52 -5.13
CA LYS A 259 -15.71 -5.20 -6.19
C LYS A 259 -15.45 -4.59 -7.56
N ASP A 260 -15.60 -3.27 -7.67
CA ASP A 260 -15.44 -2.54 -8.92
C ASP A 260 -13.99 -2.56 -9.40
N SER A 261 -13.03 -2.37 -8.49
CA SER A 261 -11.60 -2.31 -8.81
C SER A 261 -11.03 -3.66 -9.23
N LEU A 262 -11.45 -4.74 -8.59
CA LEU A 262 -10.96 -6.11 -8.86
C LEU A 262 -11.87 -6.89 -9.83
N LYS A 263 -13.03 -6.34 -10.20
CA LYS A 263 -14.04 -7.00 -11.06
C LYS A 263 -14.46 -8.37 -10.51
N VAL A 264 -14.67 -8.46 -9.21
CA VAL A 264 -15.12 -9.66 -8.49
C VAL A 264 -16.59 -9.52 -8.05
N SER A 265 -17.21 -10.61 -7.58
CA SER A 265 -18.54 -10.55 -6.97
C SER A 265 -18.51 -9.80 -5.64
N GLU A 266 -19.68 -9.34 -5.17
CA GLU A 266 -19.83 -8.66 -3.89
C GLU A 266 -19.42 -9.57 -2.70
N GLU A 267 -19.77 -10.85 -2.78
CA GLU A 267 -19.39 -11.86 -1.80
C GLU A 267 -17.87 -11.99 -1.71
N ILE A 268 -17.17 -12.15 -2.84
CA ILE A 268 -15.72 -12.23 -2.90
C ILE A 268 -15.09 -10.93 -2.39
N ALA A 269 -15.60 -9.76 -2.80
CA ALA A 269 -15.11 -8.48 -2.31
C ALA A 269 -15.20 -8.36 -0.78
N GLY A 270 -16.31 -8.79 -0.20
CA GLY A 270 -16.49 -8.82 1.26
C GLY A 270 -15.51 -9.77 1.95
N GLU A 271 -15.29 -10.95 1.39
CA GLU A 271 -14.37 -11.95 1.95
C GLU A 271 -12.90 -11.46 1.94
N ILE A 272 -12.42 -10.96 0.80
CA ILE A 272 -11.03 -10.51 0.67
C ILE A 272 -10.74 -9.22 1.44
N PHE A 273 -11.76 -8.37 1.66
CA PHE A 273 -11.61 -7.15 2.42
C PHE A 273 -11.76 -7.37 3.94
N ALA A 274 -12.38 -8.45 4.38
CA ALA A 274 -12.60 -8.72 5.81
C ALA A 274 -11.32 -8.58 6.66
N PRO A 275 -10.15 -9.13 6.28
CA PRO A 275 -8.92 -9.00 7.08
C PRO A 275 -8.44 -7.55 7.28
N TYR A 276 -8.81 -6.65 6.39
CA TYR A 276 -8.43 -5.24 6.45
C TYR A 276 -9.24 -4.45 7.48
N MET A 277 -10.40 -4.99 7.87
CA MET A 277 -11.31 -4.37 8.83
C MET A 277 -11.14 -4.90 10.27
N GLU A 278 -10.23 -5.83 10.48
CA GLU A 278 -9.97 -6.43 11.78
C GLU A 278 -8.72 -5.80 12.40
N PRO A 279 -8.86 -4.91 13.41
CA PRO A 279 -7.74 -4.13 13.95
C PRO A 279 -6.58 -5.00 14.49
N GLU A 280 -6.89 -6.18 15.01
CA GLU A 280 -5.90 -7.13 15.54
C GLU A 280 -4.99 -7.72 14.45
N LYS A 281 -5.40 -7.71 13.19
CA LYS A 281 -4.58 -8.14 12.06
C LYS A 281 -3.59 -7.07 11.61
N ASN A 282 -3.79 -5.83 12.06
CA ASN A 282 -2.92 -4.68 11.81
C ASN A 282 -2.48 -4.58 10.33
N VAL A 283 -3.45 -4.67 9.41
CA VAL A 283 -3.18 -4.64 7.94
C VAL A 283 -3.03 -3.22 7.44
N LEU A 284 -3.93 -2.33 7.85
CA LEU A 284 -3.92 -0.93 7.45
C LEU A 284 -3.38 -0.03 8.57
N PRO A 285 -2.63 1.03 8.24
CA PRO A 285 -2.31 2.06 9.23
C PRO A 285 -3.59 2.80 9.63
N LYS A 286 -3.56 3.48 10.77
CA LYS A 286 -4.70 4.31 11.21
C LYS A 286 -4.85 5.55 10.35
N ARG A 287 -3.74 6.22 10.03
CA ARG A 287 -3.67 7.46 9.26
C ARG A 287 -2.44 7.54 8.33
N GLY A 288 -1.78 6.42 8.04
CA GLY A 288 -0.55 6.38 7.24
C GLY A 288 0.73 6.62 8.05
N GLU A 289 0.67 6.54 9.37
CA GLU A 289 1.78 6.76 10.29
C GLU A 289 2.97 5.82 10.01
N LEU A 290 4.17 6.39 10.01
CA LEU A 290 5.42 5.65 9.90
C LEU A 290 5.88 5.21 11.30
N ASN A 291 5.93 3.91 11.54
CA ASN A 291 6.42 3.33 12.80
C ASN A 291 7.88 2.88 12.64
N PRO A 292 8.87 3.57 13.26
CA PRO A 292 10.28 3.20 13.14
C PRO A 292 10.57 1.80 13.69
N THR A 293 9.86 1.36 14.73
CA THR A 293 10.03 0.01 15.30
C THR A 293 9.62 -1.07 14.30
N ALA A 294 8.47 -0.89 13.64
CA ALA A 294 8.00 -1.79 12.60
C ALA A 294 8.94 -1.79 11.37
N PHE A 295 9.49 -0.62 11.01
CA PHE A 295 10.47 -0.52 9.94
C PHE A 295 11.79 -1.22 10.28
N ASN A 296 12.29 -1.04 11.51
CA ASN A 296 13.49 -1.74 12.01
C ASN A 296 13.29 -3.27 12.02
N GLN A 297 12.07 -3.74 12.21
CA GLN A 297 11.76 -5.17 12.09
C GLN A 297 11.95 -5.68 10.65
N VAL A 298 11.56 -4.88 9.64
CA VAL A 298 11.82 -5.21 8.22
C VAL A 298 13.33 -5.26 7.96
N LEU A 299 14.07 -4.25 8.43
CA LEU A 299 15.54 -4.21 8.31
C LEU A 299 16.21 -5.43 8.94
N LYS A 300 15.78 -5.81 10.14
CA LYS A 300 16.26 -7.01 10.83
C LYS A 300 16.03 -8.28 9.99
N LEU A 301 14.82 -8.48 9.49
CA LEU A 301 14.48 -9.64 8.64
C LEU A 301 15.31 -9.67 7.36
N MET A 302 15.56 -8.51 6.74
CA MET A 302 16.43 -8.42 5.55
C MET A 302 17.89 -8.72 5.88
N GLY A 303 18.37 -8.30 7.04
CA GLY A 303 19.72 -8.63 7.54
C GLY A 303 19.87 -10.12 7.82
N GLU A 304 18.92 -10.74 8.52
CA GLU A 304 18.90 -12.18 8.80
C GLU A 304 18.82 -13.03 7.51
N ALA A 305 18.15 -12.51 6.49
CA ALA A 305 18.11 -13.13 5.16
C ALA A 305 19.37 -12.85 4.30
N GLY A 306 20.34 -12.09 4.80
CA GLY A 306 21.57 -11.73 4.07
C GLY A 306 21.34 -10.80 2.87
N VAL A 307 20.21 -10.07 2.84
CA VAL A 307 19.81 -9.20 1.72
C VAL A 307 20.43 -7.81 1.83
N ILE A 308 20.72 -7.36 3.05
CA ILE A 308 21.37 -6.09 3.33
C ILE A 308 22.65 -6.30 4.13
N PRO A 309 23.63 -5.36 4.02
CA PRO A 309 24.92 -5.49 4.72
C PRO A 309 24.78 -5.34 6.23
N THR A 310 25.77 -5.83 6.95
CA THR A 310 26.00 -5.57 8.37
C THR A 310 27.09 -4.51 8.55
N PRO A 311 27.00 -3.60 9.54
CA PRO A 311 25.90 -3.49 10.52
C PRO A 311 24.60 -3.05 9.88
N ILE A 312 23.45 -3.58 10.40
CA ILE A 312 22.13 -3.23 9.92
C ILE A 312 21.88 -1.73 10.19
N PRO A 313 21.49 -0.94 9.18
CA PRO A 313 21.19 0.47 9.37
C PRO A 313 19.89 0.66 10.15
N THR A 314 19.67 1.86 10.71
CA THR A 314 18.45 2.20 11.43
C THR A 314 17.38 2.80 10.52
N ALA A 315 16.10 2.78 10.98
CA ALA A 315 14.95 3.24 10.22
C ALA A 315 15.05 4.72 9.79
N GLU A 316 15.68 5.57 10.59
CA GLU A 316 15.78 7.02 10.37
C GLU A 316 16.42 7.37 9.03
N ARG A 317 17.29 6.51 8.52
CA ARG A 317 17.90 6.66 7.20
C ARG A 317 16.88 6.65 6.05
N PHE A 318 15.77 5.94 6.23
CA PHE A 318 14.80 5.60 5.20
C PHE A 318 13.47 6.32 5.35
N LEU A 319 13.21 6.90 6.53
CA LEU A 319 11.94 7.54 6.87
C LEU A 319 12.08 9.07 6.85
N ASP A 320 11.01 9.75 6.43
CA ASP A 320 10.87 11.18 6.56
C ASP A 320 9.48 11.54 7.11
N PRO A 321 9.31 11.56 8.46
CA PRO A 321 8.02 11.80 9.09
C PRO A 321 7.60 13.27 9.12
N GLN A 322 8.42 14.22 8.62
CA GLN A 322 8.13 15.65 8.72
C GLN A 322 6.80 16.05 8.08
N TYR A 323 6.40 15.37 7.00
CA TYR A 323 5.14 15.66 6.29
C TYR A 323 3.93 15.17 7.08
N LEU A 324 4.02 13.99 7.71
CA LEU A 324 3.02 13.47 8.65
C LEU A 324 2.86 14.42 9.86
N GLN A 325 3.97 14.83 10.45
CA GLN A 325 3.97 15.77 11.59
C GLN A 325 3.35 17.10 11.22
N ALA A 326 3.70 17.67 10.06
CA ALA A 326 3.11 18.90 9.55
C ALA A 326 1.62 18.78 9.23
N ALA A 327 1.16 17.55 8.88
CA ALA A 327 -0.26 17.22 8.71
C ALA A 327 -1.01 16.94 10.03
N GLY A 328 -0.32 17.00 11.19
CA GLY A 328 -0.92 16.67 12.50
C GLY A 328 -1.12 15.19 12.73
N ILE A 329 -0.33 14.33 12.08
CA ILE A 329 -0.37 12.87 12.21
C ILE A 329 0.87 12.45 12.99
N ARG A 330 0.64 11.70 14.09
CA ARG A 330 1.69 11.23 15.02
C ARG A 330 1.73 9.72 15.08
#